data_5e2f6cb04cba0b1d29dafe61f572c33f
#
_entry.id   5e2f6cb04cba0b1d29dafe61f572c33f
#
_cell.length_a   1.000
_cell.length_b   1.000
_cell.length_c   1.000
_cell.angle_alpha   90.00
_cell.angle_beta   90.00
_cell.angle_gamma   90.00
#
_symmetry.space_group_name_H-M   'P 1'
#
loop_
_entity.id
_entity.type
_entity.pdbx_description
1 polymer ?
#
loop_
_entity_poly.entity_id
_entity_poly.type
_entity_poly.pdbx_seq_one_letter_code
_entity_poly.pdbx_strand_id
1 'polypeptide(L)'
;GSTWKNRLYLSVYVWSLKEWNLDRIIQGVIFRPLKKMGHHLDFLRYRTLLLYFIPSYALGVYLLVEGYVLPSWLHQILPAGFAFLALLMVLKSFTERRSIRLAWTLLWMNHFWMVLAIAENENFAWTEIGIYLSGVVFFGTLGWALIHWMTQRYGDLGLYGYQGYVRKNPLAAFLFL
;
A
#
# COMPACT_ATOMS: atom_id res chain seq x y z
N GLY A 1 -23.59 -40.40 -28.96
CA GLY A 1 -22.51 -40.19 -27.95
C GLY A 1 -21.57 -39.04 -28.25
N SER A 2 -21.60 -38.42 -29.42
CA SER A 2 -20.64 -37.38 -29.85
C SER A 2 -21.02 -35.92 -29.45
N THR A 3 -22.28 -35.63 -29.28
CA THR A 3 -22.77 -34.27 -29.03
C THR A 3 -22.46 -33.74 -27.62
N TRP A 4 -22.39 -34.62 -26.62
CA TRP A 4 -22.09 -34.24 -25.25
C TRP A 4 -20.58 -33.89 -25.08
N LYS A 5 -19.69 -34.70 -25.68
CA LYS A 5 -18.25 -34.43 -25.67
C LYS A 5 -17.91 -33.12 -26.37
N ASN A 6 -18.60 -32.80 -27.47
CA ASN A 6 -18.41 -31.53 -28.17
C ASN A 6 -18.90 -30.34 -27.36
N ARG A 7 -19.99 -30.45 -26.61
CA ARG A 7 -20.47 -29.36 -25.74
C ARG A 7 -19.56 -29.10 -24.55
N LEU A 8 -19.04 -30.16 -23.89
CA LEU A 8 -18.07 -30.02 -22.83
C LEU A 8 -16.78 -29.40 -23.33
N TYR A 9 -16.26 -29.88 -24.47
CA TYR A 9 -15.06 -29.32 -25.10
C TYR A 9 -15.24 -27.84 -25.47
N LEU A 10 -16.38 -27.47 -26.05
CA LEU A 10 -16.69 -26.09 -26.38
C LEU A 10 -16.82 -25.20 -25.12
N SER A 11 -17.44 -25.72 -24.07
CA SER A 11 -17.55 -25.00 -22.79
C SER A 11 -16.18 -24.74 -22.18
N VAL A 12 -15.33 -25.75 -22.08
CA VAL A 12 -13.97 -25.63 -21.56
C VAL A 12 -13.13 -24.68 -22.42
N TYR A 13 -13.25 -24.77 -23.76
CA TYR A 13 -12.58 -23.88 -24.68
C TYR A 13 -13.01 -22.42 -24.53
N VAL A 14 -14.33 -22.15 -24.43
CA VAL A 14 -14.86 -20.80 -24.18
C VAL A 14 -14.44 -20.26 -22.81
N TRP A 15 -14.40 -21.11 -21.78
CA TRP A 15 -13.88 -20.73 -20.47
C TRP A 15 -12.39 -20.42 -20.50
N SER A 16 -11.61 -21.21 -21.23
CA SER A 16 -10.19 -20.99 -21.39
C SER A 16 -9.90 -19.69 -22.17
N LEU A 17 -10.65 -19.40 -23.24
CA LEU A 17 -10.55 -18.15 -24.01
C LEU A 17 -10.90 -16.91 -23.18
N LYS A 18 -11.79 -17.04 -22.19
CA LYS A 18 -12.16 -15.98 -21.27
C LYS A 18 -11.29 -15.96 -20.00
N GLU A 19 -10.11 -16.59 -20.04
CA GLU A 19 -9.19 -16.66 -18.90
C GLU A 19 -9.90 -17.13 -17.62
N TRP A 20 -10.85 -18.09 -17.75
CA TRP A 20 -11.69 -18.64 -16.66
C TRP A 20 -12.52 -17.57 -15.95
N ASN A 21 -12.75 -16.40 -16.55
CA ASN A 21 -13.33 -15.22 -15.91
C ASN A 21 -12.63 -14.84 -14.58
N LEU A 22 -11.35 -15.19 -14.42
CA LEU A 22 -10.57 -14.91 -13.22
C LEU A 22 -10.59 -13.42 -12.89
N ASP A 23 -10.46 -12.56 -13.91
CA ASP A 23 -10.56 -11.11 -13.72
C ASP A 23 -11.88 -10.68 -13.09
N ARG A 24 -12.99 -11.29 -13.51
CA ARG A 24 -14.31 -10.98 -12.96
C ARG A 24 -14.47 -11.44 -11.51
N ILE A 25 -13.90 -12.61 -11.20
CA ILE A 25 -13.90 -13.17 -9.84
C ILE A 25 -13.01 -12.31 -8.95
N ILE A 26 -11.78 -12.02 -9.38
CA ILE A 26 -10.82 -11.19 -8.66
C ILE A 26 -11.40 -9.78 -8.43
N GLN A 27 -11.96 -9.16 -9.47
CA GLN A 27 -12.60 -7.86 -9.33
C GLN A 27 -13.81 -7.89 -8.40
N GLY A 28 -14.63 -8.94 -8.46
CA GLY A 28 -15.84 -9.07 -7.65
C GLY A 28 -15.56 -9.39 -6.19
N VAL A 29 -14.67 -10.35 -5.94
CA VAL A 29 -14.42 -10.92 -4.60
C VAL A 29 -13.33 -10.14 -3.86
N ILE A 30 -12.32 -9.65 -4.56
CA ILE A 30 -11.16 -8.99 -3.94
C ILE A 30 -11.24 -7.48 -4.10
N PHE A 31 -11.28 -6.96 -5.33
CA PHE A 31 -11.14 -5.52 -5.55
C PHE A 31 -12.36 -4.71 -5.10
N ARG A 32 -13.59 -5.21 -5.25
CA ARG A 32 -14.79 -4.48 -4.80
C ARG A 32 -14.82 -4.28 -3.28
N PRO A 33 -14.65 -5.31 -2.43
CA PRO A 33 -14.61 -5.10 -0.98
C PRO A 33 -13.42 -4.24 -0.56
N LEU A 34 -12.23 -4.45 -1.12
CA LEU A 34 -11.06 -3.62 -0.84
C LEU A 34 -11.30 -2.14 -1.20
N LYS A 35 -11.91 -1.89 -2.36
CA LYS A 35 -12.29 -0.53 -2.76
C LYS A 35 -13.31 0.08 -1.81
N LYS A 36 -14.30 -0.69 -1.36
CA LYS A 36 -15.28 -0.23 -0.38
C LYS A 36 -14.62 0.13 0.96
N MET A 37 -13.72 -0.73 1.45
CA MET A 37 -12.93 -0.44 2.65
C MET A 37 -12.08 0.81 2.50
N GLY A 38 -11.38 0.97 1.38
CA GLY A 38 -10.57 2.16 1.12
C GLY A 38 -11.38 3.46 1.05
N HIS A 39 -12.62 3.42 0.55
CA HIS A 39 -13.50 4.58 0.58
C HIS A 39 -13.93 5.01 2.00
N HIS A 40 -14.01 4.10 2.96
CA HIS A 40 -14.24 4.47 4.36
C HIS A 40 -13.06 5.27 4.94
N LEU A 41 -11.89 5.19 4.32
CA LEU A 41 -10.69 5.93 4.69
C LEU A 41 -10.53 7.26 3.92
N ASP A 42 -11.56 7.74 3.22
CA ASP A 42 -11.50 8.98 2.42
C ASP A 42 -11.35 10.26 3.28
N PHE A 43 -11.58 10.16 4.59
CA PHE A 43 -11.24 11.22 5.54
C PHE A 43 -9.71 11.42 5.69
N LEU A 44 -8.89 10.42 5.34
CA LEU A 44 -7.42 10.49 5.35
C LEU A 44 -6.94 11.31 4.14
N ARG A 45 -7.10 12.62 4.22
CA ARG A 45 -6.45 13.58 3.31
C ARG A 45 -5.04 13.87 3.80
N TYR A 46 -4.21 14.50 2.97
CA TYR A 46 -2.80 14.75 3.27
C TYR A 46 -2.59 15.42 4.65
N ARG A 47 -3.37 16.45 4.97
CA ARG A 47 -3.27 17.16 6.26
C ARG A 47 -3.74 16.31 7.45
N THR A 48 -4.87 15.64 7.31
CA THR A 48 -5.41 14.75 8.36
C THR A 48 -4.52 13.54 8.55
N LEU A 49 -3.95 13.00 7.47
CA LEU A 49 -3.00 11.89 7.53
C LEU A 49 -1.79 12.25 8.40
N LEU A 50 -1.12 13.38 8.16
CA LEU A 50 0.01 13.82 8.96
C LEU A 50 -0.37 14.09 10.41
N LEU A 51 -1.53 14.73 10.64
CA LEU A 51 -2.03 15.04 11.96
C LEU A 51 -2.26 13.78 12.82
N TYR A 52 -2.76 12.70 12.24
CA TYR A 52 -2.97 11.44 12.95
C TYR A 52 -1.73 10.56 12.99
N PHE A 53 -0.95 10.53 11.90
CA PHE A 53 0.22 9.67 11.79
C PHE A 53 1.30 10.05 12.81
N ILE A 54 1.68 11.33 12.89
CA ILE A 54 2.78 11.76 13.74
C ILE A 54 2.54 11.43 15.22
N PRO A 55 1.40 11.82 15.85
CA PRO A 55 1.20 11.51 17.25
C PRO A 55 0.97 10.02 17.51
N SER A 56 0.29 9.31 16.61
CA SER A 56 0.07 7.86 16.78
C SER A 56 1.36 7.06 16.61
N TYR A 57 2.23 7.46 15.68
CA TYR A 57 3.53 6.85 15.51
C TYR A 57 4.46 7.14 16.70
N ALA A 58 4.49 8.39 17.20
CA ALA A 58 5.23 8.76 18.38
C ALA A 58 4.76 7.98 19.63
N LEU A 59 3.43 7.78 19.77
CA LEU A 59 2.89 6.91 20.80
C LEU A 59 3.36 5.46 20.63
N GLY A 60 3.34 4.93 19.42
CA GLY A 60 3.83 3.57 19.12
C GLY A 60 5.30 3.39 19.50
N VAL A 61 6.15 4.35 19.14
CA VAL A 61 7.59 4.36 19.54
C VAL A 61 7.73 4.44 21.05
N TYR A 62 6.94 5.30 21.70
CA TYR A 62 6.95 5.41 23.17
C TYR A 62 6.59 4.09 23.84
N LEU A 63 5.52 3.43 23.38
CA LEU A 63 5.10 2.13 23.90
C LEU A 63 6.17 1.05 23.69
N LEU A 64 6.88 1.07 22.56
CA LEU A 64 7.99 0.15 22.27
C LEU A 64 9.17 0.36 23.24
N VAL A 65 9.51 1.63 23.56
CA VAL A 65 10.64 1.95 24.45
C VAL A 65 10.31 1.66 25.92
N GLU A 66 9.09 1.99 26.34
CA GLU A 66 8.61 1.84 27.72
C GLU A 66 7.87 0.50 27.94
N GLY A 67 8.09 -0.47 27.08
CA GLY A 67 7.33 -1.71 27.00
C GLY A 67 7.20 -2.52 28.29
N TYR A 68 8.18 -2.39 29.22
CA TYR A 68 8.12 -3.04 30.54
C TYR A 68 6.98 -2.53 31.46
N VAL A 69 6.33 -1.44 31.13
CA VAL A 69 5.19 -0.88 31.88
C VAL A 69 3.85 -1.48 31.38
N LEU A 70 3.85 -2.12 30.21
CA LEU A 70 2.62 -2.62 29.60
C LEU A 70 2.20 -4.00 30.13
N PRO A 71 0.90 -4.25 30.26
CA PRO A 71 0.39 -5.60 30.55
C PRO A 71 0.77 -6.58 29.44
N SER A 72 1.03 -7.83 29.82
CA SER A 72 1.46 -8.89 28.88
C SER A 72 0.49 -9.12 27.71
N TRP A 73 -0.81 -8.98 27.94
CA TRP A 73 -1.81 -9.13 26.88
C TRP A 73 -1.70 -8.02 25.80
N LEU A 74 -1.25 -6.82 26.18
CA LEU A 74 -1.10 -5.70 25.25
C LEU A 74 0.10 -5.92 24.35
N HIS A 75 1.23 -6.43 24.87
CA HIS A 75 2.39 -6.82 24.06
C HIS A 75 2.05 -7.84 22.97
N GLN A 76 1.13 -8.77 23.25
CA GLN A 76 0.69 -9.75 22.25
C GLN A 76 -0.16 -9.14 21.13
N ILE A 77 -0.90 -8.08 21.42
CA ILE A 77 -1.83 -7.45 20.45
C ILE A 77 -1.17 -6.32 19.67
N LEU A 78 -0.22 -5.60 20.24
CA LEU A 78 0.43 -4.45 19.62
C LEU A 78 1.03 -4.73 18.24
N PRO A 79 1.79 -5.82 18.01
CA PRO A 79 2.34 -6.12 16.69
C PRO A 79 1.24 -6.29 15.64
N ALA A 80 0.16 -7.01 16.00
CA ALA A 80 -0.99 -7.18 15.11
C ALA A 80 -1.72 -5.86 14.84
N GLY A 81 -1.82 -4.98 15.84
CA GLY A 81 -2.39 -3.64 15.72
C GLY A 81 -1.58 -2.76 14.76
N PHE A 82 -0.27 -2.74 14.89
CA PHE A 82 0.61 -1.98 13.98
C PHE A 82 0.59 -2.56 12.57
N ALA A 83 0.61 -3.88 12.41
CA ALA A 83 0.47 -4.53 11.11
C ALA A 83 -0.90 -4.21 10.46
N PHE A 84 -1.96 -4.13 11.25
CA PHE A 84 -3.28 -3.73 10.76
C PHE A 84 -3.30 -2.27 10.29
N LEU A 85 -2.66 -1.33 11.01
CA LEU A 85 -2.51 0.05 10.58
C LEU A 85 -1.71 0.15 9.27
N ALA A 86 -0.63 -0.62 9.16
CA ALA A 86 0.14 -0.74 7.92
C ALA A 86 -0.74 -1.21 6.75
N LEU A 87 -1.54 -2.25 6.96
CA LEU A 87 -2.49 -2.75 5.95
C LEU A 87 -3.50 -1.68 5.54
N LEU A 88 -4.06 -0.92 6.47
CA LEU A 88 -5.00 0.17 6.15
C LEU A 88 -4.35 1.25 5.26
N MET A 89 -3.08 1.59 5.49
CA MET A 89 -2.34 2.54 4.66
C MET A 89 -2.18 2.01 3.23
N VAL A 90 -1.84 0.73 3.06
CA VAL A 90 -1.75 0.08 1.74
C VAL A 90 -3.11 0.07 1.04
N LEU A 91 -4.17 -0.35 1.72
CA LEU A 91 -5.52 -0.38 1.15
C LEU A 91 -5.97 1.00 0.68
N LYS A 92 -5.73 2.04 1.50
CA LYS A 92 -6.06 3.41 1.12
C LYS A 92 -5.22 3.88 -0.07
N SER A 93 -3.94 3.56 -0.11
CA SER A 93 -3.07 3.88 -1.25
C SER A 93 -3.58 3.29 -2.55
N PHE A 94 -3.99 2.01 -2.57
CA PHE A 94 -4.56 1.37 -3.76
C PHE A 94 -5.88 1.98 -4.22
N THR A 95 -6.66 2.55 -3.32
CA THR A 95 -7.94 3.19 -3.67
C THR A 95 -7.81 4.65 -4.02
N GLU A 96 -6.68 5.29 -3.67
CA GLU A 96 -6.42 6.70 -3.97
C GLU A 96 -5.98 6.88 -5.42
N ARG A 97 -6.93 7.31 -6.27
CA ARG A 97 -6.68 7.52 -7.70
C ARG A 97 -6.52 8.99 -8.10
N ARG A 98 -6.88 9.91 -7.20
CA ARG A 98 -6.87 11.35 -7.48
C ARG A 98 -5.51 11.98 -7.24
N SER A 99 -4.77 11.49 -6.24
CA SER A 99 -3.50 12.09 -5.84
C SER A 99 -2.40 11.04 -5.70
N ILE A 100 -1.51 10.97 -6.69
CA ILE A 100 -0.34 10.10 -6.64
C ILE A 100 0.56 10.43 -5.44
N ARG A 101 0.65 11.71 -5.05
CA ARG A 101 1.41 12.14 -3.87
C ARG A 101 0.86 11.53 -2.59
N LEU A 102 -0.48 11.53 -2.44
CA LEU A 102 -1.12 10.93 -1.27
C LEU A 102 -0.93 9.41 -1.28
N ALA A 103 -1.11 8.75 -2.42
CA ALA A 103 -0.90 7.31 -2.56
C ALA A 103 0.54 6.93 -2.21
N TRP A 104 1.54 7.66 -2.71
CA TRP A 104 2.94 7.44 -2.38
C TRP A 104 3.23 7.65 -0.89
N THR A 105 2.72 8.73 -0.29
CA THR A 105 2.91 9.00 1.14
C THR A 105 2.31 7.89 2.01
N LEU A 106 1.15 7.36 1.66
CA LEU A 106 0.52 6.25 2.37
C LEU A 106 1.37 4.97 2.30
N LEU A 107 1.91 4.64 1.11
CA LEU A 107 2.84 3.51 0.95
C LEU A 107 4.11 3.71 1.76
N TRP A 108 4.63 4.94 1.79
CA TRP A 108 5.81 5.26 2.58
C TRP A 108 5.54 5.11 4.08
N MET A 109 4.41 5.60 4.58
CA MET A 109 4.00 5.48 5.99
C MET A 109 3.72 4.04 6.42
N ASN A 110 3.28 3.18 5.51
CA ASN A 110 3.13 1.75 5.77
C ASN A 110 4.43 1.12 6.32
N HIS A 111 5.58 1.46 5.76
CA HIS A 111 6.86 0.90 6.19
C HIS A 111 7.20 1.25 7.65
N PHE A 112 6.84 2.44 8.11
CA PHE A 112 7.05 2.83 9.51
C PHE A 112 6.19 2.00 10.46
N TRP A 113 4.92 1.75 10.13
CA TRP A 113 4.06 0.87 10.92
C TRP A 113 4.55 -0.57 10.93
N MET A 114 5.02 -1.08 9.78
CA MET A 114 5.61 -2.42 9.70
C MET A 114 6.86 -2.55 10.59
N VAL A 115 7.69 -1.52 10.66
CA VAL A 115 8.85 -1.51 11.55
C VAL A 115 8.44 -1.62 13.02
N LEU A 116 7.42 -0.89 13.47
CA LEU A 116 6.91 -1.02 14.82
C LEU A 116 6.35 -2.43 15.10
N ALA A 117 5.60 -2.98 14.13
CA ALA A 117 5.06 -4.34 14.26
C ALA A 117 6.17 -5.40 14.40
N ILE A 118 7.28 -5.22 13.69
CA ILE A 118 8.43 -6.15 13.77
C ILE A 118 9.24 -5.91 15.04
N ALA A 119 9.41 -4.66 15.45
CA ALA A 119 10.20 -4.30 16.62
C ALA A 119 9.59 -4.78 17.95
N GLU A 120 8.26 -4.97 17.99
CA GLU A 120 7.57 -5.56 19.15
C GLU A 120 7.76 -7.08 19.26
N ASN A 121 8.23 -7.75 18.20
CA ASN A 121 8.56 -9.16 18.28
C ASN A 121 9.95 -9.35 18.95
N GLU A 122 10.04 -10.34 19.82
CA GLU A 122 11.28 -10.69 20.51
C GLU A 122 12.39 -11.05 19.50
N ASN A 123 13.64 -10.64 19.82
CA ASN A 123 14.88 -10.87 19.05
C ASN A 123 15.13 -9.94 17.85
N PHE A 124 14.59 -8.76 17.84
CA PHE A 124 14.87 -7.82 16.77
C PHE A 124 16.09 -6.93 17.07
N ALA A 125 17.03 -6.84 16.12
CA ALA A 125 18.22 -6.00 16.27
C ALA A 125 17.97 -4.56 15.81
N TRP A 126 18.18 -3.57 16.67
CA TRP A 126 18.05 -2.14 16.35
C TRP A 126 18.87 -1.72 15.12
N THR A 127 20.01 -2.37 14.89
CA THR A 127 20.87 -2.12 13.73
C THR A 127 20.13 -2.46 12.43
N GLU A 128 19.38 -3.56 12.38
CA GLU A 128 18.62 -3.99 11.22
C GLU A 128 17.47 -3.03 10.91
N ILE A 129 16.78 -2.54 11.96
CA ILE A 129 15.78 -1.47 11.83
C ILE A 129 16.41 -0.22 11.21
N GLY A 130 17.57 0.20 11.73
CA GLY A 130 18.26 1.39 11.26
C GLY A 130 18.63 1.30 9.78
N ILE A 131 19.18 0.16 9.35
CA ILE A 131 19.52 -0.10 7.94
C ILE A 131 18.24 -0.09 7.08
N TYR A 132 17.19 -0.80 7.50
CA TYR A 132 15.92 -0.83 6.77
C TYR A 132 15.30 0.58 6.64
N LEU A 133 15.18 1.31 7.76
CA LEU A 133 14.60 2.65 7.76
C LEU A 133 15.43 3.65 6.96
N SER A 134 16.76 3.53 6.94
CA SER A 134 17.59 4.41 6.11
C SER A 134 17.26 4.28 4.63
N GLY A 135 17.06 3.04 4.15
CA GLY A 135 16.60 2.76 2.80
C GLY A 135 15.20 3.31 2.54
N VAL A 136 14.26 3.07 3.45
CA VAL A 136 12.88 3.58 3.36
C VAL A 136 12.83 5.09 3.30
N VAL A 137 13.61 5.79 4.15
CA VAL A 137 13.69 7.25 4.16
C VAL A 137 14.31 7.77 2.87
N PHE A 138 15.42 7.19 2.44
CA PHE A 138 16.10 7.60 1.21
C PHE A 138 15.21 7.44 -0.03
N PHE A 139 14.68 6.23 -0.27
CA PHE A 139 13.85 5.97 -1.44
C PHE A 139 12.46 6.64 -1.35
N GLY A 140 11.90 6.76 -0.14
CA GLY A 140 10.66 7.47 0.08
C GLY A 140 10.76 8.95 -0.27
N THR A 141 11.83 9.63 0.18
CA THR A 141 12.08 11.04 -0.15
C THR A 141 12.42 11.24 -1.62
N LEU A 142 13.21 10.35 -2.21
CA LEU A 142 13.54 10.40 -3.64
C LEU A 142 12.28 10.27 -4.50
N GLY A 143 11.43 9.28 -4.21
CA GLY A 143 10.17 9.10 -4.94
C GLY A 143 9.22 10.27 -4.76
N TRP A 144 9.14 10.84 -3.55
CA TRP A 144 8.34 12.04 -3.31
C TRP A 144 8.86 13.25 -4.09
N ALA A 145 10.18 13.47 -4.14
CA ALA A 145 10.80 14.53 -4.91
C ALA A 145 10.55 14.36 -6.41
N LEU A 146 10.65 13.13 -6.94
CA LEU A 146 10.35 12.82 -8.35
C LEU A 146 8.88 13.11 -8.68
N ILE A 147 7.94 12.65 -7.85
CA ILE A 147 6.51 12.93 -8.03
C ILE A 147 6.24 14.43 -7.99
N HIS A 148 6.87 15.14 -7.05
CA HIS A 148 6.72 16.59 -6.93
C HIS A 148 7.20 17.30 -8.20
N TRP A 149 8.42 16.96 -8.66
CA TRP A 149 8.99 17.50 -9.90
C TRP A 149 8.13 17.20 -11.13
N MET A 150 7.66 15.96 -11.27
CA MET A 150 6.77 15.57 -12.38
C MET A 150 5.43 16.34 -12.34
N THR A 151 4.85 16.49 -11.13
CA THR A 151 3.59 17.24 -10.96
C THR A 151 3.75 18.72 -11.36
N GLN A 152 4.87 19.34 -11.00
CA GLN A 152 5.14 20.73 -11.41
C GLN A 152 5.30 20.87 -12.94
N ARG A 153 5.91 19.90 -13.59
CA ARG A 153 6.23 19.97 -15.02
C ARG A 153 5.07 19.56 -15.92
N TYR A 154 4.25 18.62 -15.49
CA TYR A 154 3.21 17.99 -16.31
C TYR A 154 1.80 18.18 -15.79
N GLY A 155 1.63 18.84 -14.66
CA GLY A 155 0.34 19.03 -14.01
C GLY A 155 -0.11 17.82 -13.20
N ASP A 156 -1.41 17.57 -13.15
CA ASP A 156 -1.97 16.50 -12.34
C ASP A 156 -1.58 15.12 -12.88
N LEU A 157 -0.91 14.33 -12.03
CA LEU A 157 -0.48 12.96 -12.31
C LEU A 157 -1.52 11.92 -11.82
N GLY A 158 -2.78 12.31 -11.59
CA GLY A 158 -3.82 11.38 -11.19
C GLY A 158 -4.00 10.25 -12.21
N LEU A 159 -4.40 9.06 -11.73
CA LEU A 159 -4.62 7.86 -12.58
C LEU A 159 -5.69 8.04 -13.66
N TYR A 160 -6.50 9.08 -13.56
CA TYR A 160 -7.49 9.45 -14.58
C TYR A 160 -6.91 10.37 -15.67
N GLY A 161 -5.68 10.87 -15.49
CA GLY A 161 -5.01 11.72 -16.46
C GLY A 161 -4.31 10.92 -17.57
N TYR A 162 -3.71 11.65 -18.51
CA TYR A 162 -2.97 11.07 -19.62
C TYR A 162 -1.72 10.34 -19.14
N GLN A 163 -1.59 9.07 -19.50
CA GLN A 163 -0.52 8.16 -19.04
C GLN A 163 0.70 8.06 -19.97
N GLY A 164 0.86 8.95 -20.92
CA GLY A 164 1.96 8.94 -21.90
C GLY A 164 3.34 9.41 -21.38
N TYR A 165 3.54 9.49 -20.05
CA TYR A 165 4.76 10.03 -19.43
C TYR A 165 6.04 9.25 -19.77
N VAL A 166 5.94 7.93 -19.93
CA VAL A 166 7.07 7.06 -20.34
C VAL A 166 7.68 7.51 -21.68
N ARG A 167 6.85 7.94 -22.62
CA ARG A 167 7.31 8.44 -23.92
C ARG A 167 7.92 9.84 -23.83
N LYS A 168 7.44 10.67 -22.90
CA LYS A 168 7.93 12.05 -22.71
C LYS A 168 9.22 12.11 -21.90
N ASN A 169 9.38 11.24 -20.91
CA ASN A 169 10.56 11.15 -20.06
C ASN A 169 10.87 9.71 -19.67
N PRO A 170 11.55 8.96 -20.55
CA PRO A 170 11.88 7.55 -20.29
C PRO A 170 12.79 7.38 -19.08
N LEU A 171 13.67 8.33 -18.79
CA LEU A 171 14.59 8.26 -17.66
C LEU A 171 13.86 8.43 -16.31
N ALA A 172 12.90 9.36 -16.21
CA ALA A 172 12.08 9.51 -15.01
C ALA A 172 11.18 8.30 -14.78
N ALA A 173 10.64 7.71 -15.86
CA ALA A 173 9.84 6.50 -15.76
C ALA A 173 10.67 5.29 -15.31
N PHE A 174 11.93 5.18 -15.78
CA PHE A 174 12.86 4.12 -15.38
C PHE A 174 13.25 4.24 -13.88
N LEU A 175 13.44 5.46 -13.38
CA LEU A 175 13.76 5.68 -11.96
C LEU A 175 12.58 5.39 -11.02
N PHE A 176 11.37 5.26 -11.57
CA PHE A 176 10.14 4.98 -10.81
C PHE A 176 9.78 3.49 -10.78
N LEU A 177 10.41 2.67 -11.62
CA LEU A 177 10.27 1.21 -11.67
C LEU A 177 11.24 0.52 -10.72
#